data_15fad0b4c4599288f4c8f45c73db58b0
#
_entry.id   15fad0b4c4599288f4c8f45c73db58b0
#
_cell.length_a   1.000
_cell.length_b   1.000
_cell.length_c   1.000
_cell.angle_alpha   90.00
_cell.angle_beta   90.00
_cell.angle_gamma   90.00
#
_symmetry.space_group_name_H-M   'P 1'
#
loop_
_entity.id
_entity.type
_entity.pdbx_description
1 polymer ?
#
loop_
_entity_poly.entity_id
_entity_poly.type
_entity_poly.pdbx_seq_one_letter_code
_entity_poly.pdbx_strand_id
1 'polypeptide(L)'
;MARYRIATKPYLPYPGERLARRKGLGGEFYELRPYAPGDEVRRVHWRAYAKTGRLFTRLETAPERARFRIYLDQSPSMRLHGKLPYAQEVAALLLKIARQEDPLARLEGGSPEDLRPKRGVLVLVTDGLDPLPWPRLL
;
A
#
# COMPACT_ATOMS: atom_id res chain seq x y z
N MET A 1 -21.75 7.06 14.25
CA MET A 1 -21.02 7.50 13.04
C MET A 1 -20.33 6.31 12.39
N ALA A 2 -20.63 6.02 11.15
CA ALA A 2 -19.95 4.97 10.42
C ALA A 2 -18.46 5.35 10.25
N ARG A 3 -17.57 4.52 10.74
CA ARG A 3 -16.11 4.72 10.61
C ARG A 3 -15.67 4.07 9.31
N TYR A 4 -15.53 4.84 8.27
CA TYR A 4 -14.99 4.36 6.99
C TYR A 4 -13.49 4.15 7.10
N ARG A 5 -13.01 3.09 6.46
CA ARG A 5 -11.60 2.72 6.43
C ARG A 5 -11.22 2.24 5.04
N ILE A 6 -10.07 2.66 4.55
CA ILE A 6 -9.53 2.14 3.30
C ILE A 6 -8.81 0.82 3.62
N ALA A 7 -9.42 -0.30 3.23
CA ALA A 7 -8.81 -1.61 3.40
C ALA A 7 -7.73 -1.82 2.34
N THR A 8 -6.48 -1.91 2.76
CA THR A 8 -5.36 -2.25 1.88
C THR A 8 -4.88 -3.66 2.18
N LYS A 9 -4.67 -4.46 1.13
CA LYS A 9 -3.90 -5.70 1.29
C LYS A 9 -2.43 -5.32 1.42
N PRO A 10 -1.68 -5.90 2.38
CA PRO A 10 -0.25 -5.66 2.44
C PRO A 10 0.37 -6.05 1.09
N TYR A 11 1.10 -5.11 0.49
CA TYR A 11 1.81 -5.35 -0.75
C TYR A 11 2.86 -6.43 -0.51
N LEU A 12 2.71 -7.55 -1.19
CA LEU A 12 3.72 -8.59 -1.24
C LEU A 12 4.69 -8.21 -2.37
N PRO A 13 5.97 -7.92 -2.09
CA PRO A 13 6.95 -7.79 -3.14
C PRO A 13 7.05 -9.09 -3.94
N TYR A 14 7.31 -8.96 -5.22
CA TYR A 14 7.36 -10.01 -6.25
C TYR A 14 8.02 -11.31 -5.78
N PRO A 15 7.53 -12.49 -6.20
CA PRO A 15 8.08 -13.78 -5.82
C PRO A 15 9.37 -14.08 -6.62
N GLY A 16 10.48 -13.73 -6.04
CA GLY A 16 11.78 -14.06 -6.58
C GLY A 16 12.83 -13.83 -5.52
N GLU A 17 13.05 -14.78 -4.62
CA GLU A 17 14.10 -14.84 -3.61
C GLU A 17 13.79 -14.38 -2.17
N ARG A 18 12.58 -13.95 -1.82
CA ARG A 18 12.25 -13.67 -0.43
C ARG A 18 11.25 -14.67 0.12
N LEU A 19 11.68 -15.40 1.11
CA LEU A 19 10.86 -16.34 1.87
C LEU A 19 9.64 -15.60 2.44
N ALA A 20 8.49 -16.21 2.24
CA ALA A 20 7.17 -15.64 2.47
C ALA A 20 7.01 -14.90 3.81
N ARG A 21 6.51 -13.69 3.75
CA ARG A 21 6.00 -12.92 4.88
C ARG A 21 4.87 -13.71 5.52
N ARG A 22 5.04 -14.15 6.76
CA ARG A 22 4.03 -14.95 7.47
C ARG A 22 3.43 -14.15 8.62
N LYS A 23 2.12 -14.34 8.82
CA LYS A 23 1.41 -13.80 9.96
C LYS A 23 1.63 -14.73 11.16
N GLY A 24 2.15 -14.22 12.26
CA GLY A 24 2.24 -14.93 13.54
C GLY A 24 0.89 -15.07 14.24
N LEU A 25 0.81 -15.92 15.25
CA LEU A 25 -0.42 -16.15 16.05
C LEU A 25 -0.89 -14.88 16.80
N GLY A 26 0.00 -13.90 17.03
CA GLY A 26 -0.31 -12.62 17.67
C GLY A 26 -0.58 -11.45 16.71
N GLY A 27 -0.69 -11.69 15.41
CA GLY A 27 -0.91 -10.63 14.42
C GLY A 27 0.36 -9.96 13.92
N GLU A 28 1.52 -10.34 14.43
CA GLU A 28 2.83 -9.85 14.02
C GLU A 28 3.20 -10.37 12.63
N PHE A 29 3.78 -9.51 11.81
CA PHE A 29 4.36 -9.93 10.53
C PHE A 29 5.84 -10.17 10.72
N TYR A 30 6.33 -11.31 10.29
CA TYR A 30 7.75 -11.62 10.27
C TYR A 30 8.17 -12.17 8.91
N GLU A 31 9.37 -11.85 8.54
CA GLU A 31 10.05 -12.38 7.36
C GLU A 31 11.04 -13.47 7.81
N LEU A 32 11.13 -14.56 7.08
CA LEU A 32 12.11 -15.60 7.34
C LEU A 32 13.29 -15.41 6.41
N ARG A 33 14.49 -15.30 6.95
CA ARG A 33 15.73 -15.38 6.19
C ARG A 33 16.57 -16.58 6.60
N PRO A 34 17.44 -17.11 5.76
CA PRO A 34 18.41 -18.12 6.19
C PRO A 34 19.20 -17.65 7.41
N TYR A 35 19.41 -18.54 8.35
CA TYR A 35 20.24 -18.27 9.53
C TYR A 35 21.67 -17.97 9.10
N ALA A 36 22.27 -16.95 9.68
CA ALA A 36 23.68 -16.64 9.54
C ALA A 36 24.38 -16.78 10.91
N PRO A 37 25.65 -17.22 10.95
CA PRO A 37 26.41 -17.25 12.19
C PRO A 37 26.43 -15.89 12.87
N GLY A 38 26.04 -15.85 14.16
CA GLY A 38 25.87 -14.60 14.92
C GLY A 38 24.43 -14.17 15.10
N ASP A 39 23.48 -14.80 14.44
CA ASP A 39 22.06 -14.56 14.67
C ASP A 39 21.63 -15.10 16.03
N GLU A 40 20.69 -14.38 16.64
CA GLU A 40 20.11 -14.72 17.94
C GLU A 40 19.32 -16.05 17.85
N VAL A 41 19.73 -17.07 18.59
CA VAL A 41 19.09 -18.39 18.59
C VAL A 41 17.60 -18.33 18.96
N ARG A 42 17.20 -17.35 19.78
CA ARG A 42 15.80 -17.11 20.16
C ARG A 42 14.92 -16.74 18.98
N ARG A 43 15.49 -16.18 17.92
CA ARG A 43 14.79 -15.80 16.69
C ARG A 43 14.70 -16.90 15.66
N VAL A 44 15.30 -18.08 15.94
CA VAL A 44 15.24 -19.22 15.04
C VAL A 44 13.81 -19.74 14.95
N HIS A 45 13.37 -19.98 13.71
CA HIS A 45 12.03 -20.51 13.45
C HIS A 45 12.07 -22.04 13.46
N TRP A 46 12.02 -22.63 14.64
CA TRP A 46 12.14 -24.08 14.88
C TRP A 46 11.14 -24.93 14.08
N ARG A 47 9.92 -24.41 13.88
CA ARG A 47 8.91 -25.12 13.07
C ARG A 47 9.28 -25.23 11.59
N ALA A 48 9.99 -24.23 11.05
CA ALA A 48 10.51 -24.30 9.70
C ALA A 48 11.66 -25.29 9.62
N TYR A 49 12.55 -25.28 10.61
CA TYR A 49 13.63 -26.26 10.74
C TYR A 49 13.11 -27.69 10.77
N ALA A 50 12.10 -27.98 11.58
CA ALA A 50 11.52 -29.32 11.68
C ALA A 50 10.92 -29.81 10.36
N LYS A 51 10.47 -28.91 9.48
CA LYS A 51 9.88 -29.27 8.18
C LYS A 51 10.91 -29.36 7.04
N THR A 52 11.95 -28.56 7.09
CA THR A 52 12.84 -28.35 5.94
C THR A 52 14.28 -28.79 6.21
N GLY A 53 14.64 -29.05 7.48
CA GLY A 53 16.03 -29.31 7.91
C GLY A 53 16.95 -28.08 7.79
N ARG A 54 16.41 -26.89 7.45
CA ARG A 54 17.17 -25.65 7.29
C ARG A 54 16.85 -24.66 8.38
N LEU A 55 17.87 -23.99 8.91
CA LEU A 55 17.69 -22.95 9.92
C LEU A 55 17.28 -21.64 9.27
N PHE A 56 16.23 -21.05 9.82
CA PHE A 56 15.73 -19.72 9.44
C PHE A 56 15.58 -18.83 10.66
N THR A 57 15.92 -17.57 10.50
CA THR A 57 15.76 -16.54 11.52
C THR A 57 14.53 -15.68 11.21
N ARG A 58 13.74 -15.36 12.23
CA ARG A 58 12.63 -14.42 12.12
C ARG A 58 13.17 -13.00 12.13
N LEU A 59 12.82 -12.23 11.11
CA LEU A 59 12.98 -10.80 11.11
C LEU A 59 11.62 -10.19 11.43
N GLU A 60 11.50 -9.52 12.57
CA GLU A 60 10.33 -8.70 12.86
C GLU A 60 10.33 -7.53 11.88
N THR A 61 9.38 -7.56 10.97
CA THR A 61 9.18 -6.44 10.05
C THR A 61 8.08 -5.59 10.64
N ALA A 62 8.40 -4.37 11.04
CA ALA A 62 7.37 -3.39 11.33
C ALA A 62 6.45 -3.30 10.11
N PRO A 63 5.12 -3.34 10.28
CA PRO A 63 4.21 -3.22 9.17
C PRO A 63 4.52 -1.89 8.46
N GLU A 64 5.03 -1.98 7.25
CA GLU A 64 5.26 -0.80 6.43
C GLU A 64 3.90 -0.17 6.17
N ARG A 65 3.65 0.98 6.77
CA ARG A 65 2.39 1.70 6.61
C ARG A 65 2.25 2.09 5.14
N ALA A 66 1.14 1.72 4.55
CA ALA A 66 0.85 2.11 3.18
C ALA A 66 0.80 3.64 3.09
N ARG A 67 1.55 4.21 2.15
CA ARG A 67 1.47 5.64 1.81
C ARG A 67 0.27 5.86 0.92
N PHE A 68 -0.57 6.83 1.27
CA PHE A 68 -1.76 7.16 0.50
C PHE A 68 -1.55 8.44 -0.30
N ARG A 69 -1.90 8.36 -1.57
CA ARG A 69 -2.04 9.52 -2.46
C ARG A 69 -3.44 9.52 -3.05
N ILE A 70 -4.08 10.66 -3.00
CA ILE A 70 -5.37 10.86 -3.62
C ILE A 70 -5.14 11.81 -4.77
N TYR A 71 -5.47 11.38 -5.97
CA TYR A 71 -5.32 12.18 -7.16
C TYR A 71 -6.68 12.63 -7.67
N LEU A 72 -6.85 13.92 -7.82
CA LEU A 72 -8.03 14.54 -8.40
C LEU A 72 -7.75 14.93 -9.83
N ASP A 73 -8.46 14.30 -10.75
CA ASP A 73 -8.45 14.64 -12.15
C ASP A 73 -9.05 16.03 -12.36
N GLN A 74 -8.30 16.90 -13.05
CA GLN A 74 -8.70 18.27 -13.38
C GLN A 74 -8.80 18.49 -14.89
N SER A 75 -8.93 17.41 -15.65
CA SER A 75 -9.13 17.44 -17.09
C SER A 75 -10.36 18.26 -17.49
N PRO A 76 -10.45 18.70 -18.74
CA PRO A 76 -11.59 19.49 -19.23
C PRO A 76 -12.93 18.79 -19.04
N SER A 77 -12.99 17.46 -19.17
CA SER A 77 -14.21 16.67 -18.98
C SER A 77 -14.79 16.80 -17.57
N MET A 78 -13.92 16.91 -16.56
CA MET A 78 -14.30 17.08 -15.16
C MET A 78 -14.97 18.44 -14.87
N ARG A 79 -14.77 19.44 -15.71
CA ARG A 79 -15.38 20.77 -15.56
C ARG A 79 -16.83 20.81 -16.04
N LEU A 80 -17.25 19.81 -16.80
CA LEU A 80 -18.60 19.73 -17.34
C LEU A 80 -19.59 19.28 -16.25
N HIS A 81 -20.80 19.82 -16.31
CA HIS A 81 -21.96 19.40 -15.50
C HIS A 81 -21.73 19.41 -13.97
N GLY A 82 -20.87 20.30 -13.48
CA GLY A 82 -20.63 20.42 -12.03
C GLY A 82 -19.89 19.24 -11.39
N LYS A 83 -19.24 18.40 -12.18
CA LYS A 83 -18.51 17.22 -11.67
C LYS A 83 -17.33 17.62 -10.78
N LEU A 84 -16.57 18.64 -11.16
CA LEU A 84 -15.35 19.03 -10.45
C LEU A 84 -15.61 19.44 -8.99
N PRO A 85 -16.60 20.30 -8.64
CA PRO A 85 -16.90 20.60 -7.26
C PRO A 85 -17.26 19.35 -6.44
N TYR A 86 -18.08 18.47 -6.99
CA TYR A 86 -18.43 17.22 -6.33
C TYR A 86 -17.21 16.30 -6.14
N ALA A 87 -16.36 16.18 -7.16
CA ALA A 87 -15.13 15.40 -7.07
C ALA A 87 -14.14 15.96 -6.01
N GLN A 88 -14.10 17.29 -5.86
CA GLN A 88 -13.31 17.94 -4.80
C GLN A 88 -13.79 17.56 -3.40
N GLU A 89 -15.09 17.53 -3.18
CA GLU A 89 -15.67 17.10 -1.90
C GLU A 89 -15.35 15.64 -1.61
N VAL A 90 -15.49 14.77 -2.61
CA VAL A 90 -15.14 13.35 -2.50
C VAL A 90 -13.66 13.18 -2.20
N ALA A 91 -12.79 13.87 -2.92
CA ALA A 91 -11.34 13.80 -2.69
C ALA A 91 -10.94 14.30 -1.30
N ALA A 92 -11.57 15.35 -0.81
CA ALA A 92 -11.36 15.87 0.55
C ALA A 92 -11.79 14.85 1.63
N LEU A 93 -12.92 14.18 1.42
CA LEU A 93 -13.41 13.14 2.32
C LEU A 93 -12.45 11.93 2.33
N LEU A 94 -12.02 11.49 1.15
CA LEU A 94 -11.05 10.40 1.02
C LEU A 94 -9.72 10.75 1.68
N LEU A 95 -9.25 11.98 1.54
CA LEU A 95 -8.03 12.44 2.20
C LEU A 95 -8.16 12.41 3.73
N LYS A 96 -9.31 12.84 4.26
CA LYS A 96 -9.59 12.78 5.69
C LYS A 96 -9.57 11.33 6.22
N ILE A 97 -10.15 10.40 5.45
CA ILE A 97 -10.14 8.97 5.80
C ILE A 97 -8.71 8.41 5.72
N ALA A 98 -7.98 8.71 4.64
CA ALA A 98 -6.62 8.23 4.43
C ALA A 98 -5.65 8.69 5.54
N ARG A 99 -5.82 9.91 6.04
CA ARG A 99 -5.00 10.48 7.12
C ARG A 99 -5.18 9.80 8.47
N GLN A 100 -6.19 8.99 8.65
CA GLN A 100 -6.34 8.15 9.84
C GLN A 100 -5.30 7.02 9.88
N GLU A 101 -4.90 6.52 8.70
CA GLU A 101 -3.92 5.43 8.54
C GLU A 101 -2.52 5.97 8.19
N ASP A 102 -2.44 7.01 7.38
CA ASP A 102 -1.21 7.67 6.96
C ASP A 102 -1.31 9.20 7.15
N PRO A 103 -0.76 9.77 8.23
CA PRO A 103 -0.78 11.21 8.46
C PRO A 103 -0.14 12.04 7.34
N LEU A 104 0.71 11.42 6.52
CA LEU A 104 1.37 12.05 5.37
C LEU A 104 0.59 11.89 4.06
N ALA A 105 -0.62 11.34 4.12
CA ALA A 105 -1.51 11.27 2.98
C ALA A 105 -1.76 12.67 2.39
N ARG A 106 -1.69 12.77 1.08
CA ARG A 106 -1.81 14.05 0.38
C ARG A 106 -2.73 13.96 -0.83
N LEU A 107 -3.30 15.11 -1.16
CA LEU A 107 -4.07 15.34 -2.36
C LEU A 107 -3.11 15.87 -3.45
N GLU A 108 -3.14 15.26 -4.61
CA GLU A 108 -2.46 15.69 -5.82
C GLU A 108 -3.53 16.00 -6.87
N GLY A 109 -3.29 16.96 -7.71
CA GLY A 109 -4.20 17.30 -8.81
C GLY A 109 -3.42 17.66 -10.06
N GLY A 110 -4.07 17.53 -11.20
CA GLY A 110 -3.47 17.87 -12.48
C GLY A 110 -4.06 17.07 -13.64
N SER A 111 -3.28 16.87 -14.69
CA SER A 111 -3.63 15.98 -15.79
C SER A 111 -3.27 14.52 -15.43
N PRO A 112 -4.08 13.54 -15.79
CA PRO A 112 -3.76 12.12 -15.57
C PRO A 112 -2.41 11.70 -16.16
N GLU A 113 -1.95 12.37 -17.20
CA GLU A 113 -0.67 12.11 -17.85
C GLU A 113 0.54 12.41 -16.95
N ASP A 114 0.35 13.26 -15.95
CA ASP A 114 1.41 13.66 -15.01
C ASP A 114 1.61 12.65 -13.87
N LEU A 115 0.73 11.67 -13.75
CA LEU A 115 0.83 10.64 -12.74
C LEU A 115 2.13 9.84 -12.87
N ARG A 116 2.84 9.72 -11.76
CA ARG A 116 4.06 8.92 -11.68
C ARG A 116 3.86 7.74 -10.75
N PRO A 117 4.36 6.56 -11.12
CA PRO A 117 4.33 5.40 -10.23
C PRO A 117 5.17 5.69 -8.99
N LYS A 118 4.60 5.46 -7.82
CA LYS A 118 5.27 5.53 -6.51
C LYS A 118 4.71 4.43 -5.64
N ARG A 119 5.54 3.91 -4.74
CA ARG A 119 5.08 2.90 -3.78
C ARG A 119 3.92 3.45 -2.93
N GLY A 120 2.95 2.62 -2.69
CA GLY A 120 1.80 2.97 -1.85
C GLY A 120 0.45 2.73 -2.55
N VAL A 121 -0.57 3.37 -2.02
CA VAL A 121 -1.93 3.32 -2.53
C VAL A 121 -2.23 4.63 -3.24
N LEU A 122 -2.64 4.54 -4.49
CA LEU A 122 -3.13 5.66 -5.28
C LEU A 122 -4.64 5.52 -5.44
N VAL A 123 -5.38 6.54 -5.00
CA VAL A 123 -6.82 6.64 -5.20
C VAL A 123 -7.07 7.71 -6.25
N LEU A 124 -7.72 7.32 -7.34
CA LEU A 124 -8.05 8.23 -8.44
C LEU A 124 -9.50 8.69 -8.32
N VAL A 125 -9.71 10.00 -8.40
CA VAL A 125 -11.04 10.61 -8.48
C VAL A 125 -11.15 11.23 -9.87
N THR A 126 -11.88 10.56 -10.76
CA THR A 126 -11.99 10.89 -12.19
C THR A 126 -13.35 10.45 -12.73
N ASP A 127 -13.80 11.03 -13.82
CA ASP A 127 -14.97 10.56 -14.57
C ASP A 127 -14.60 9.47 -15.60
N GLY A 128 -13.31 9.20 -15.78
CA GLY A 128 -12.81 8.16 -16.65
C GLY A 128 -12.97 8.43 -18.16
N LEU A 129 -13.28 9.67 -18.54
CA LEU A 129 -13.45 10.02 -19.97
C LEU A 129 -12.11 10.30 -20.65
N ASP A 130 -11.16 10.85 -19.92
CA ASP A 130 -9.80 11.03 -20.44
C ASP A 130 -8.95 9.77 -20.23
N PRO A 131 -8.05 9.44 -21.19
CA PRO A 131 -7.24 8.24 -21.10
C PRO A 131 -6.27 8.30 -19.90
N LEU A 132 -6.34 7.30 -19.05
CA LEU A 132 -5.43 7.16 -17.91
C LEU A 132 -4.17 6.41 -18.35
N PRO A 133 -2.98 6.79 -17.85
CA PRO A 133 -1.72 6.16 -18.22
C PRO A 133 -1.52 4.80 -17.49
N TRP A 134 -2.51 3.91 -17.58
CA TRP A 134 -2.50 2.62 -16.92
C TRP A 134 -1.21 1.81 -17.06
N PRO A 135 -0.58 1.75 -18.27
CA PRO A 135 0.65 0.99 -18.44
C PRO A 135 1.83 1.53 -17.62
N ARG A 136 1.75 2.78 -17.18
CA ARG A 136 2.80 3.41 -16.36
C ARG A 136 2.51 3.33 -14.86
N LEU A 137 1.28 2.95 -14.49
CA LEU A 137 0.84 2.90 -13.10
C LEU A 137 0.87 1.48 -12.51
N LEU A 138 0.90 0.48 -13.37
CA LEU A 138 1.03 -0.94 -13.03
C LEU A 138 2.49 -1.36 -13.09
#